data_6b208d33468a9c4e9f92d11c7e9be373
#
_entry.id   6b208d33468a9c4e9f92d11c7e9be373
#
_cell.length_a   1.000
_cell.length_b   1.000
_cell.length_c   1.000
_cell.angle_alpha   90.00
_cell.angle_beta   90.00
_cell.angle_gamma   90.00
#
_symmetry.space_group_name_H-M   'P 1'
#
loop_
_entity.id
_entity.type
_entity.pdbx_description
1 polymer ?
#
loop_
_entity_poly.entity_id
_entity_poly.type
_entity_poly.pdbx_seq_one_letter_code
_entity_poly.pdbx_strand_id
1 'polypeptide(L)'
;MADLTAAHTPPPPARLLPVAVLLWLAGLYLRVPILVAPPLAPFISDELALSQALTGALTTLPILMLAVGAMPGSLAISRLGPRSTLALAMAVMALGSSARALATDASSMMVASAFMGLGVAMMQPALPALLPRWLEAHHLALGTAIYMNGMLMGEFIGAGLTLPVLMPLFDQSWRATLLAWSLPALLVAGALYLPRRGTTDLVTRGNWLPDWRNPLTLQIGLVLGMSGSVFFGLNAYMSNLLAQQNRLDLLPDALFWYNAAQVAASLVMLKMARRWMGQKGIIITCAFLCLLGTAGSLLLKGWAFIACVTLASFIAGLLLILLIALPPLVARAGETGRLSAGNFLVGYTVAFSVPMAGGLLADATGDARHAVLVMLGYGLLALPLTLVLNLQARR
;
A
#
# COMPACT_ATOMS: atom_id res chain seq x y z
N MET A 1 55.79 -7.25 6.49
CA MET A 1 54.78 -6.75 7.44
C MET A 1 54.24 -5.46 6.88
N ALA A 2 53.25 -5.54 6.02
CA ALA A 2 52.62 -4.39 5.36
C ALA A 2 51.35 -4.04 6.14
N ASP A 3 51.22 -2.78 6.39
CA ASP A 3 50.25 -2.06 7.22
C ASP A 3 48.79 -2.36 6.84
N LEU A 4 48.08 -3.09 7.68
CA LEU A 4 46.66 -3.46 7.51
C LEU A 4 45.71 -2.53 8.27
N THR A 5 46.10 -1.30 8.50
CA THR A 5 45.23 -0.28 9.15
C THR A 5 44.79 0.79 8.15
N ALA A 6 44.16 0.37 7.04
CA ALA A 6 43.31 1.31 6.30
C ALA A 6 42.07 1.54 7.13
N ALA A 7 42.07 2.60 7.92
CA ALA A 7 40.88 3.07 8.65
C ALA A 7 39.74 3.25 7.64
N HIS A 8 38.72 2.37 7.73
CA HIS A 8 37.44 2.57 7.05
C HIS A 8 36.79 3.83 7.64
N THR A 9 37.08 4.98 7.04
CA THR A 9 36.32 6.20 7.28
C THR A 9 34.87 5.91 6.83
N PRO A 10 33.91 5.99 7.72
CA PRO A 10 32.52 5.81 7.32
C PRO A 10 32.18 6.88 6.26
N PRO A 11 31.51 6.49 5.17
CA PRO A 11 31.14 7.45 4.14
C PRO A 11 30.25 8.55 4.74
N PRO A 12 30.38 9.81 4.26
CA PRO A 12 29.66 10.95 4.81
C PRO A 12 28.15 10.68 4.76
N PRO A 13 27.38 11.15 5.75
CA PRO A 13 25.95 10.93 5.80
C PRO A 13 25.31 11.46 4.52
N ALA A 14 24.50 10.63 3.82
CA ALA A 14 23.71 11.09 2.69
C ALA A 14 22.86 12.26 3.19
N ARG A 15 22.78 13.33 2.42
CA ARG A 15 21.90 14.44 2.76
C ARG A 15 20.50 13.86 2.92
N LEU A 16 19.95 13.90 4.13
CA LEU A 16 18.69 13.23 4.49
C LEU A 16 17.51 13.72 3.62
N LEU A 17 17.52 15.00 3.26
CA LEU A 17 16.44 15.62 2.48
C LEU A 17 16.26 15.01 1.08
N PRO A 18 17.27 14.85 0.22
CA PRO A 18 17.08 14.20 -1.09
C PRO A 18 16.59 12.76 -0.98
N VAL A 19 17.07 12.01 0.01
CA VAL A 19 16.62 10.64 0.26
C VAL A 19 15.14 10.64 0.70
N ALA A 20 14.76 11.53 1.59
CA ALA A 20 13.38 11.68 2.05
C ALA A 20 12.42 12.02 0.90
N VAL A 21 12.81 12.96 0.01
CA VAL A 21 12.02 13.33 -1.17
C VAL A 21 11.86 12.12 -2.11
N LEU A 22 12.92 11.38 -2.40
CA LEU A 22 12.85 10.20 -3.26
C LEU A 22 11.99 9.10 -2.65
N LEU A 23 12.09 8.85 -1.33
CA LEU A 23 11.25 7.90 -0.62
C LEU A 23 9.78 8.33 -0.66
N TRP A 24 9.49 9.62 -0.47
CA TRP A 24 8.14 10.15 -0.53
C TRP A 24 7.54 10.02 -1.94
N LEU A 25 8.30 10.39 -2.98
CA LEU A 25 7.87 10.24 -4.38
C LEU A 25 7.67 8.77 -4.76
N ALA A 26 8.58 7.88 -4.37
CA ALA A 26 8.40 6.45 -4.59
C ALA A 26 7.16 5.92 -3.86
N GLY A 27 6.90 6.41 -2.65
CA GLY A 27 5.67 6.14 -1.90
C GLY A 27 4.42 6.58 -2.66
N LEU A 28 4.40 7.82 -3.16
CA LEU A 28 3.29 8.39 -3.94
C LEU A 28 2.88 7.45 -5.09
N TYR A 29 3.87 6.94 -5.83
CA TYR A 29 3.65 6.05 -6.96
C TYR A 29 3.22 4.63 -6.58
N LEU A 30 3.19 4.27 -5.32
CA LEU A 30 2.52 3.02 -4.89
C LEU A 30 0.99 3.09 -5.03
N ARG A 31 0.39 4.28 -5.10
CA ARG A 31 -1.06 4.44 -5.09
C ARG A 31 -1.62 5.28 -6.23
N VAL A 32 -0.97 6.35 -6.65
CA VAL A 32 -1.47 7.20 -7.74
C VAL A 32 -1.90 6.39 -8.98
N PRO A 33 -1.09 5.46 -9.53
CA PRO A 33 -1.47 4.73 -10.75
C PRO A 33 -2.69 3.83 -10.58
N ILE A 34 -2.94 3.39 -9.35
CA ILE A 34 -4.11 2.55 -9.03
C ILE A 34 -5.34 3.43 -8.82
N LEU A 35 -5.23 4.49 -8.04
CA LEU A 35 -6.35 5.32 -7.60
C LEU A 35 -6.78 6.38 -8.62
N VAL A 36 -6.02 6.59 -9.67
CA VAL A 36 -6.45 7.42 -10.81
C VAL A 36 -7.51 6.70 -11.66
N ALA A 37 -7.59 5.37 -11.61
CA ALA A 37 -8.53 4.61 -12.44
C ALA A 37 -10.01 4.77 -12.03
N PRO A 38 -10.42 4.70 -10.74
CA PRO A 38 -11.81 4.84 -10.35
C PRO A 38 -12.50 6.10 -10.88
N PRO A 39 -11.95 7.33 -10.72
CA PRO A 39 -12.59 8.53 -11.27
C PRO A 39 -12.61 8.57 -12.80
N LEU A 40 -11.67 7.92 -13.48
CA LEU A 40 -11.64 7.85 -14.94
C LEU A 40 -12.46 6.70 -15.52
N ALA A 41 -12.91 5.74 -14.68
CA ALA A 41 -13.61 4.55 -15.13
C ALA A 41 -14.84 4.82 -16.02
N PRO A 42 -15.71 5.80 -15.76
CA PRO A 42 -16.82 6.10 -16.65
C PRO A 42 -16.35 6.50 -18.06
N PHE A 43 -15.37 7.40 -18.16
CA PHE A 43 -14.83 7.88 -19.44
C PHE A 43 -14.15 6.75 -20.24
N ILE A 44 -13.41 5.89 -19.55
CA ILE A 44 -12.75 4.72 -20.15
C ILE A 44 -13.80 3.71 -20.62
N SER A 45 -14.83 3.45 -19.80
CA SER A 45 -15.90 2.51 -20.12
C SER A 45 -16.72 2.94 -21.32
N ASP A 46 -17.04 4.22 -21.42
CA ASP A 46 -17.82 4.77 -22.55
C ASP A 46 -17.03 4.67 -23.85
N GLU A 47 -15.74 5.02 -23.84
CA GLU A 47 -14.91 5.01 -25.06
C GLU A 47 -14.51 3.60 -25.51
N LEU A 48 -14.20 2.70 -24.57
CA LEU A 48 -13.75 1.33 -24.88
C LEU A 48 -14.88 0.29 -24.80
N ALA A 49 -16.14 0.72 -24.62
CA ALA A 49 -17.33 -0.12 -24.51
C ALA A 49 -17.15 -1.27 -23.50
N LEU A 50 -16.61 -0.95 -22.30
CA LEU A 50 -16.35 -1.96 -21.28
C LEU A 50 -17.65 -2.45 -20.64
N SER A 51 -17.73 -3.76 -20.38
CA SER A 51 -18.78 -4.32 -19.52
C SER A 51 -18.63 -3.85 -18.08
N GLN A 52 -19.71 -3.94 -17.28
CA GLN A 52 -19.69 -3.60 -15.85
C GLN A 52 -18.59 -4.39 -15.10
N ALA A 53 -18.41 -5.67 -15.44
CA ALA A 53 -17.38 -6.51 -14.84
C ALA A 53 -15.96 -6.01 -15.18
N LEU A 54 -15.70 -5.60 -16.42
CA LEU A 54 -14.41 -5.07 -16.83
C LEU A 54 -14.15 -3.67 -16.27
N THR A 55 -15.18 -2.85 -16.13
CA THR A 55 -15.09 -1.56 -15.42
C THR A 55 -14.70 -1.75 -13.96
N GLY A 56 -15.30 -2.70 -13.28
CA GLY A 56 -14.89 -3.11 -11.93
C GLY A 56 -13.45 -3.66 -11.89
N ALA A 57 -13.06 -4.42 -12.90
CA ALA A 57 -11.71 -4.98 -13.00
C ALA A 57 -10.61 -3.92 -13.15
N LEU A 58 -10.90 -2.73 -13.71
CA LEU A 58 -9.94 -1.61 -13.78
C LEU A 58 -9.38 -1.26 -12.39
N THR A 59 -10.17 -1.41 -11.35
CA THR A 59 -9.80 -1.07 -9.97
C THR A 59 -9.32 -2.28 -9.17
N THR A 60 -9.90 -3.46 -9.39
CA THR A 60 -9.61 -4.66 -8.60
C THR A 60 -8.43 -5.47 -9.13
N LEU A 61 -8.18 -5.48 -10.44
CA LEU A 61 -7.05 -6.19 -11.03
C LEU A 61 -5.67 -5.71 -10.51
N PRO A 62 -5.39 -4.40 -10.40
CA PRO A 62 -4.16 -3.94 -9.78
C PRO A 62 -4.00 -4.40 -8.32
N ILE A 63 -5.08 -4.46 -7.53
CA ILE A 63 -5.04 -4.94 -6.14
C ILE A 63 -4.69 -6.43 -6.10
N LEU A 64 -5.26 -7.24 -7.00
CA LEU A 64 -4.88 -8.64 -7.13
C LEU A 64 -3.40 -8.78 -7.49
N MET A 65 -2.88 -7.91 -8.36
CA MET A 65 -1.45 -7.91 -8.70
C MET A 65 -0.57 -7.57 -7.50
N LEU A 66 -1.05 -6.78 -6.51
CA LEU A 66 -0.27 -6.51 -5.29
C LEU A 66 0.05 -7.79 -4.50
N ALA A 67 -0.86 -8.75 -4.47
CA ALA A 67 -0.59 -10.05 -3.85
C ALA A 67 0.42 -10.86 -4.68
N VAL A 68 0.15 -11.03 -5.98
CA VAL A 68 0.95 -11.89 -6.87
C VAL A 68 2.35 -11.34 -7.09
N GLY A 69 2.49 -10.03 -7.27
CA GLY A 69 3.74 -9.38 -7.66
C GLY A 69 4.76 -9.23 -6.51
N ALA A 70 4.37 -9.48 -5.27
CA ALA A 70 5.32 -9.46 -4.14
C ALA A 70 6.43 -10.50 -4.30
N MET A 71 6.13 -11.66 -4.90
CA MET A 71 7.10 -12.74 -5.14
C MET A 71 8.13 -12.38 -6.23
N PRO A 72 7.73 -11.97 -7.45
CA PRO A 72 8.67 -11.41 -8.43
C PRO A 72 9.50 -10.25 -7.87
N GLY A 73 8.92 -9.40 -7.04
CA GLY A 73 9.64 -8.32 -6.34
C GLY A 73 10.77 -8.85 -5.45
N SER A 74 10.49 -9.87 -4.64
CA SER A 74 11.52 -10.53 -3.81
C SER A 74 12.63 -11.17 -4.65
N LEU A 75 12.27 -11.85 -5.74
CA LEU A 75 13.24 -12.44 -6.68
C LEU A 75 14.12 -11.35 -7.31
N ALA A 76 13.53 -10.24 -7.76
CA ALA A 76 14.28 -9.13 -8.32
C ALA A 76 15.23 -8.50 -7.28
N ILE A 77 14.78 -8.32 -6.02
CA ILE A 77 15.63 -7.83 -4.92
C ILE A 77 16.85 -8.74 -4.71
N SER A 78 16.65 -10.06 -4.74
CA SER A 78 17.73 -11.03 -4.55
C SER A 78 18.75 -11.05 -5.69
N ARG A 79 18.35 -10.66 -6.91
CA ARG A 79 19.20 -10.69 -8.12
C ARG A 79 19.79 -9.33 -8.46
N LEU A 80 19.05 -8.26 -8.28
CA LEU A 80 19.39 -6.91 -8.72
C LEU A 80 19.70 -5.95 -7.56
N GLY A 81 19.36 -6.36 -6.33
CA GLY A 81 19.35 -5.49 -5.17
C GLY A 81 18.10 -4.60 -5.09
N PRO A 82 17.77 -4.05 -3.89
CA PRO A 82 16.51 -3.34 -3.67
C PRO A 82 16.39 -2.02 -4.46
N ARG A 83 17.51 -1.30 -4.69
CA ARG A 83 17.53 -0.05 -5.44
C ARG A 83 17.18 -0.27 -6.92
N SER A 84 17.89 -1.17 -7.57
CA SER A 84 17.67 -1.50 -8.98
C SER A 84 16.30 -2.14 -9.18
N THR A 85 15.84 -2.96 -8.23
CA THR A 85 14.47 -3.50 -8.25
C THR A 85 13.43 -2.41 -8.15
N LEU A 86 13.59 -1.42 -7.26
CA LEU A 86 12.65 -0.31 -7.13
C LEU A 86 12.59 0.52 -8.42
N ALA A 87 13.76 0.84 -9.01
CA ALA A 87 13.80 1.59 -10.27
C ALA A 87 13.16 0.82 -11.44
N LEU A 88 13.46 -0.48 -11.57
CA LEU A 88 12.84 -1.35 -12.58
C LEU A 88 11.32 -1.45 -12.38
N ALA A 89 10.89 -1.68 -11.14
CA ALA A 89 9.47 -1.80 -10.78
C ALA A 89 8.70 -0.49 -11.08
N MET A 90 9.29 0.67 -10.77
CA MET A 90 8.73 1.97 -11.14
C MET A 90 8.67 2.16 -12.65
N ALA A 91 9.68 1.73 -13.40
CA ALA A 91 9.65 1.79 -14.87
C ALA A 91 8.55 0.87 -15.45
N VAL A 92 8.44 -0.37 -14.96
CA VAL A 92 7.36 -1.31 -15.36
C VAL A 92 5.98 -0.70 -15.05
N MET A 93 5.79 -0.16 -13.86
CA MET A 93 4.56 0.52 -13.47
C MET A 93 4.26 1.72 -14.38
N ALA A 94 5.24 2.58 -14.63
CA ALA A 94 5.06 3.78 -15.45
C ALA A 94 4.75 3.43 -16.92
N LEU A 95 5.44 2.44 -17.48
CA LEU A 95 5.19 1.96 -18.84
C LEU A 95 3.81 1.29 -18.95
N GLY A 96 3.44 0.44 -17.99
CA GLY A 96 2.10 -0.16 -17.93
C GLY A 96 1.01 0.89 -17.77
N SER A 97 1.22 1.90 -16.92
CA SER A 97 0.26 3.01 -16.75
C SER A 97 0.17 3.88 -18.02
N SER A 98 1.28 4.15 -18.71
CA SER A 98 1.28 4.85 -19.99
C SER A 98 0.61 4.02 -21.10
N ALA A 99 0.82 2.70 -21.11
CA ALA A 99 0.17 1.80 -22.05
C ALA A 99 -1.36 1.80 -21.90
N ARG A 100 -1.91 2.01 -20.69
CA ARG A 100 -3.35 2.21 -20.50
C ARG A 100 -3.88 3.41 -21.30
N ALA A 101 -3.10 4.49 -21.35
CA ALA A 101 -3.48 5.67 -22.14
C ALA A 101 -3.49 5.41 -23.66
N LEU A 102 -2.80 4.39 -24.12
CA LEU A 102 -2.72 3.97 -25.52
C LEU A 102 -3.68 2.80 -25.84
N ALA A 103 -4.42 2.31 -24.86
CA ALA A 103 -5.34 1.19 -25.05
C ALA A 103 -6.47 1.56 -26.03
N THR A 104 -6.76 0.66 -26.96
CA THR A 104 -7.80 0.81 -28.00
C THR A 104 -8.98 -0.12 -27.77
N ASP A 105 -8.85 -1.09 -26.87
CA ASP A 105 -9.85 -2.09 -26.53
C ASP A 105 -9.73 -2.56 -25.08
N ALA A 106 -10.73 -3.33 -24.63
CA ALA A 106 -10.78 -3.86 -23.26
C ALA A 106 -9.58 -4.73 -22.93
N SER A 107 -9.11 -5.57 -23.85
CA SER A 107 -8.02 -6.52 -23.60
C SER A 107 -6.70 -5.80 -23.39
N SER A 108 -6.36 -4.83 -24.26
CA SER A 108 -5.15 -4.00 -24.12
C SER A 108 -5.17 -3.19 -22.82
N MET A 109 -6.33 -2.65 -22.42
CA MET A 109 -6.52 -1.94 -21.15
C MET A 109 -6.27 -2.84 -19.96
N MET A 110 -6.82 -4.07 -19.93
CA MET A 110 -6.63 -5.02 -18.84
C MET A 110 -5.18 -5.50 -18.73
N VAL A 111 -4.55 -5.84 -19.86
CA VAL A 111 -3.13 -6.24 -19.91
C VAL A 111 -2.24 -5.11 -19.37
N ALA A 112 -2.43 -3.89 -19.86
CA ALA A 112 -1.67 -2.73 -19.39
C ALA A 112 -1.88 -2.46 -17.88
N SER A 113 -3.12 -2.62 -17.38
CA SER A 113 -3.46 -2.49 -15.97
C SER A 113 -2.79 -3.57 -15.12
N ALA A 114 -2.70 -4.81 -15.61
CA ALA A 114 -1.98 -5.90 -14.94
C ALA A 114 -0.47 -5.62 -14.85
N PHE A 115 0.15 -5.16 -15.94
CA PHE A 115 1.56 -4.77 -15.94
C PHE A 115 1.84 -3.60 -15.00
N MET A 116 1.00 -2.58 -15.00
CA MET A 116 1.09 -1.47 -14.05
C MET A 116 1.00 -1.97 -12.62
N GLY A 117 0.01 -2.82 -12.32
CA GLY A 117 -0.19 -3.41 -11.00
C GLY A 117 0.99 -4.28 -10.55
N LEU A 118 1.58 -5.09 -11.46
CA LEU A 118 2.78 -5.87 -11.21
C LEU A 118 3.97 -4.97 -10.83
N GLY A 119 4.17 -3.86 -11.54
CA GLY A 119 5.21 -2.87 -11.20
C GLY A 119 5.01 -2.33 -9.79
N VAL A 120 3.81 -1.87 -9.45
CA VAL A 120 3.50 -1.39 -8.09
C VAL A 120 3.75 -2.48 -7.04
N ALA A 121 3.34 -3.71 -7.32
CA ALA A 121 3.52 -4.84 -6.41
C ALA A 121 4.99 -5.15 -6.10
N MET A 122 5.86 -5.05 -7.10
CA MET A 122 7.31 -5.23 -6.93
C MET A 122 7.95 -4.07 -6.14
N MET A 123 7.42 -2.86 -6.22
CA MET A 123 7.89 -1.71 -5.43
C MET A 123 7.66 -1.92 -3.92
N GLN A 124 6.58 -2.61 -3.54
CA GLN A 124 6.17 -2.81 -2.15
C GLN A 124 7.28 -3.45 -1.28
N PRO A 125 7.85 -4.62 -1.60
CA PRO A 125 8.94 -5.19 -0.83
C PRO A 125 10.29 -4.46 -1.07
N ALA A 126 10.47 -3.78 -2.20
CA ALA A 126 11.71 -3.11 -2.52
C ALA A 126 11.95 -1.85 -1.66
N LEU A 127 10.90 -1.08 -1.35
CA LEU A 127 10.99 0.11 -0.52
C LEU A 127 11.48 -0.20 0.91
N PRO A 128 10.83 -1.07 1.70
CA PRO A 128 11.36 -1.42 3.03
C PRO A 128 12.73 -2.08 2.98
N ALA A 129 13.06 -2.86 1.93
CA ALA A 129 14.38 -3.45 1.76
C ALA A 129 15.47 -2.42 1.45
N LEU A 130 15.11 -1.26 0.88
CA LEU A 130 16.04 -0.17 0.57
C LEU A 130 16.37 0.68 1.80
N LEU A 131 15.43 0.83 2.76
CA LEU A 131 15.60 1.69 3.92
C LEU A 131 16.89 1.44 4.69
N PRO A 132 17.26 0.19 5.10
CA PRO A 132 18.48 -0.06 5.86
C PRO A 132 19.77 0.22 5.06
N ARG A 133 19.68 0.37 3.73
CA ARG A 133 20.82 0.70 2.86
C ARG A 133 21.04 2.20 2.71
N TRP A 134 19.97 2.97 2.84
CA TRP A 134 20.00 4.42 2.66
C TRP A 134 20.00 5.19 3.98
N LEU A 135 19.46 4.60 5.03
CA LEU A 135 19.24 5.24 6.32
C LEU A 135 19.94 4.47 7.44
N GLU A 136 20.39 5.19 8.42
CA GLU A 136 20.88 4.62 9.68
C GLU A 136 19.72 4.06 10.51
N ALA A 137 20.03 3.13 11.42
CA ALA A 137 19.03 2.41 12.21
C ALA A 137 18.03 3.35 12.93
N HIS A 138 18.49 4.49 13.44
CA HIS A 138 17.63 5.45 14.14
C HIS A 138 16.72 6.29 13.20
N HIS A 139 16.95 6.24 11.88
CA HIS A 139 16.12 6.90 10.89
C HIS A 139 15.16 5.95 10.14
N LEU A 140 15.22 4.63 10.36
CA LEU A 140 14.38 3.65 9.65
C LEU A 140 12.87 3.90 9.85
N ALA A 141 12.49 4.19 11.09
CA ALA A 141 11.09 4.50 11.42
C ALA A 141 10.60 5.76 10.69
N LEU A 142 11.43 6.82 10.67
CA LEU A 142 11.11 8.05 9.95
C LEU A 142 11.04 7.81 8.43
N GLY A 143 12.00 7.05 7.86
CA GLY A 143 11.99 6.70 6.44
C GLY A 143 10.73 5.95 6.03
N THR A 144 10.29 4.99 6.87
CA THR A 144 9.02 4.29 6.65
C THR A 144 7.83 5.26 6.69
N ALA A 145 7.76 6.14 7.69
CA ALA A 145 6.68 7.12 7.80
C ALA A 145 6.64 8.06 6.59
N ILE A 146 7.80 8.47 6.06
CA ILE A 146 7.90 9.35 4.90
C ILE A 146 7.32 8.68 3.64
N TYR A 147 7.75 7.47 3.27
CA TYR A 147 7.23 6.86 2.06
C TYR A 147 5.77 6.41 2.23
N MET A 148 5.36 6.05 3.42
CA MET A 148 3.95 5.74 3.72
C MET A 148 3.07 6.98 3.64
N ASN A 149 3.55 8.15 4.10
CA ASN A 149 2.85 9.41 3.86
C ASN A 149 2.72 9.69 2.37
N GLY A 150 3.81 9.51 1.59
CA GLY A 150 3.76 9.60 0.13
C GLY A 150 2.68 8.68 -0.46
N MET A 151 2.60 7.42 0.00
CA MET A 151 1.61 6.45 -0.47
C MET A 151 0.18 6.92 -0.18
N LEU A 152 -0.13 7.35 1.03
CA LEU A 152 -1.47 7.78 1.40
C LEU A 152 -1.83 9.14 0.77
N MET A 153 -0.85 10.03 0.58
CA MET A 153 -1.04 11.23 -0.24
C MET A 153 -1.30 10.89 -1.71
N GLY A 154 -0.62 9.88 -2.25
CA GLY A 154 -0.86 9.38 -3.60
C GLY A 154 -2.26 8.82 -3.81
N GLU A 155 -2.81 8.17 -2.79
CA GLU A 155 -4.20 7.70 -2.75
C GLU A 155 -5.19 8.86 -2.82
N PHE A 156 -5.01 9.86 -1.97
CA PHE A 156 -5.85 11.07 -1.94
C PHE A 156 -5.72 11.89 -3.23
N ILE A 157 -4.50 12.12 -3.72
CA ILE A 157 -4.23 12.91 -4.94
C ILE A 157 -4.76 12.18 -6.18
N GLY A 158 -4.49 10.88 -6.30
CA GLY A 158 -4.95 10.07 -7.45
C GLY A 158 -6.47 10.01 -7.56
N ALA A 159 -7.18 9.78 -6.47
CA ALA A 159 -8.63 9.74 -6.46
C ALA A 159 -9.25 11.16 -6.49
N GLY A 160 -8.71 12.09 -5.69
CA GLY A 160 -9.35 13.38 -5.43
C GLY A 160 -9.02 14.48 -6.43
N LEU A 161 -7.80 14.54 -6.99
CA LEU A 161 -7.38 15.63 -7.88
C LEU A 161 -7.51 15.29 -9.37
N THR A 162 -7.77 14.05 -9.73
CA THR A 162 -7.85 13.65 -11.13
C THR A 162 -9.00 14.37 -11.85
N LEU A 163 -10.22 14.33 -11.35
CA LEU A 163 -11.36 14.98 -12.00
C LEU A 163 -11.36 16.50 -11.88
N PRO A 164 -11.15 17.11 -10.70
CA PRO A 164 -11.27 18.56 -10.57
C PRO A 164 -10.08 19.33 -11.11
N VAL A 165 -8.90 18.72 -11.25
CA VAL A 165 -7.68 19.42 -11.62
C VAL A 165 -7.12 18.91 -12.96
N LEU A 166 -6.82 17.61 -13.08
CA LEU A 166 -6.12 17.12 -14.25
C LEU A 166 -7.03 16.96 -15.49
N MET A 167 -8.24 16.48 -15.32
CA MET A 167 -9.16 16.34 -16.45
C MET A 167 -9.42 17.69 -17.13
N PRO A 168 -9.76 18.78 -16.42
CA PRO A 168 -9.88 20.11 -17.05
C PRO A 168 -8.57 20.62 -17.66
N LEU A 169 -7.41 20.34 -17.03
CA LEU A 169 -6.11 20.79 -17.53
C LEU A 169 -5.74 20.14 -18.88
N PHE A 170 -6.27 18.95 -19.16
CA PHE A 170 -6.02 18.18 -20.37
C PHE A 170 -7.28 18.03 -21.24
N ASP A 171 -8.12 19.07 -21.32
CA ASP A 171 -9.30 19.13 -22.19
C ASP A 171 -10.23 17.91 -22.03
N GLN A 172 -10.44 17.46 -20.80
CA GLN A 172 -11.23 16.27 -20.44
C GLN A 172 -10.69 14.95 -21.03
N SER A 173 -9.42 14.90 -21.43
CA SER A 173 -8.79 13.70 -21.96
C SER A 173 -8.29 12.79 -20.82
N TRP A 174 -8.96 11.66 -20.60
CA TRP A 174 -8.51 10.65 -19.65
C TRP A 174 -7.15 10.03 -20.06
N ARG A 175 -6.86 9.96 -21.36
CA ARG A 175 -5.58 9.47 -21.89
C ARG A 175 -4.43 10.38 -21.50
N ALA A 176 -4.57 11.67 -21.74
CA ALA A 176 -3.57 12.67 -21.34
C ALA A 176 -3.39 12.73 -19.83
N THR A 177 -4.47 12.59 -19.07
CA THR A 177 -4.46 12.53 -17.60
C THR A 177 -3.66 11.32 -17.10
N LEU A 178 -3.83 10.13 -17.69
CA LEU A 178 -3.03 8.95 -17.35
C LEU A 178 -1.55 9.15 -17.66
N LEU A 179 -1.21 9.76 -18.80
CA LEU A 179 0.18 10.06 -19.18
C LEU A 179 0.81 11.07 -18.21
N ALA A 180 0.06 12.10 -17.84
CA ALA A 180 0.53 13.12 -16.88
C ALA A 180 0.93 12.51 -15.53
N TRP A 181 0.24 11.50 -15.06
CA TRP A 181 0.62 10.77 -13.86
C TRP A 181 1.76 9.77 -14.09
N SER A 182 1.83 9.16 -15.28
CA SER A 182 2.74 8.05 -15.55
C SER A 182 4.15 8.49 -15.90
N LEU A 183 4.30 9.51 -16.76
CA LEU A 183 5.61 9.91 -17.29
C LEU A 183 6.58 10.44 -16.22
N PRO A 184 6.15 11.27 -15.23
CA PRO A 184 7.08 11.73 -14.20
C PRO A 184 7.66 10.58 -13.33
N ALA A 185 6.99 9.43 -13.24
CA ALA A 185 7.50 8.26 -12.54
C ALA A 185 8.81 7.74 -13.14
N LEU A 186 9.01 7.86 -14.45
CA LEU A 186 10.28 7.48 -15.12
C LEU A 186 11.43 8.37 -14.66
N LEU A 187 11.17 9.67 -14.44
CA LEU A 187 12.17 10.59 -13.89
C LEU A 187 12.53 10.21 -12.47
N VAL A 188 11.54 9.85 -11.64
CA VAL A 188 11.77 9.38 -10.27
C VAL A 188 12.57 8.07 -10.29
N ALA A 189 12.23 7.12 -11.19
CA ALA A 189 12.98 5.87 -11.35
C ALA A 189 14.47 6.12 -11.67
N GLY A 190 14.76 7.06 -12.56
CA GLY A 190 16.14 7.50 -12.85
C GLY A 190 16.81 8.20 -11.66
N ALA A 191 16.07 9.07 -10.97
CA ALA A 191 16.57 9.82 -9.82
C ALA A 191 16.93 8.92 -8.61
N LEU A 192 16.39 7.70 -8.53
CA LEU A 192 16.79 6.73 -7.49
C LEU A 192 18.30 6.41 -7.55
N TYR A 193 18.99 6.66 -8.66
CA TYR A 193 20.43 6.47 -8.80
C TYR A 193 21.27 7.66 -8.37
N LEU A 194 20.67 8.83 -8.09
CA LEU A 194 21.40 10.04 -7.68
C LEU A 194 22.08 9.94 -6.29
N PRO A 195 21.49 9.33 -5.25
CA PRO A 195 22.17 9.18 -3.98
C PRO A 195 23.38 8.25 -4.12
N ARG A 196 24.58 8.84 -4.16
CA ARG A 196 25.84 8.12 -4.25
C ARG A 196 26.27 7.61 -2.86
N ARG A 197 25.64 6.59 -2.31
CA ARG A 197 26.26 5.84 -1.21
C ARG A 197 26.88 4.57 -1.78
N GLY A 198 28.17 4.46 -1.55
CA GLY A 198 29.02 3.37 -1.99
C GLY A 198 28.87 2.08 -1.18
N THR A 199 27.68 1.57 -1.08
CA THR A 199 27.52 0.14 -0.93
C THR A 199 27.18 -0.37 -2.31
N THR A 200 28.15 -0.98 -3.00
CA THR A 200 27.87 -1.98 -4.01
C THR A 200 26.61 -2.70 -3.56
N ASP A 201 25.59 -2.71 -4.41
CA ASP A 201 24.42 -3.56 -4.17
C ASP A 201 24.97 -4.98 -4.03
N LEU A 202 25.34 -5.35 -2.80
CA LEU A 202 25.77 -6.71 -2.51
C LEU A 202 24.55 -7.55 -2.78
N VAL A 203 24.50 -8.07 -4.00
CA VAL A 203 23.58 -9.07 -4.44
C VAL A 203 23.84 -10.28 -3.54
N THR A 204 23.15 -10.34 -2.44
CA THR A 204 23.10 -11.55 -1.63
C THR A 204 22.34 -12.56 -2.48
N ARG A 205 23.08 -13.42 -3.20
CA ARG A 205 22.53 -14.60 -3.90
C ARG A 205 21.96 -15.57 -2.85
N GLY A 206 20.95 -15.10 -2.13
CA GLY A 206 20.23 -15.85 -1.11
C GLY A 206 18.90 -16.37 -1.63
N ASN A 207 18.25 -17.16 -0.82
CA ASN A 207 16.90 -17.64 -1.10
C ASN A 207 15.94 -16.42 -1.17
N TRP A 208 15.26 -16.25 -2.31
CA TRP A 208 14.33 -15.14 -2.55
C TRP A 208 12.90 -15.44 -2.07
N LEU A 209 12.61 -16.72 -1.84
CA LEU A 209 11.29 -17.13 -1.35
C LEU A 209 11.09 -16.63 0.07
N PRO A 210 9.87 -16.20 0.43
CA PRO A 210 9.52 -15.88 1.81
C PRO A 210 9.88 -17.05 2.73
N ASP A 211 10.36 -16.72 3.90
CA ASP A 211 10.63 -17.75 4.92
C ASP A 211 9.33 -18.08 5.67
N TRP A 212 8.65 -19.10 5.18
CA TRP A 212 7.39 -19.59 5.78
C TRP A 212 7.59 -20.24 7.16
N ARG A 213 8.84 -20.60 7.53
CA ARG A 213 9.18 -21.09 8.86
C ARG A 213 9.33 -19.96 9.87
N ASN A 214 9.51 -18.73 9.39
CA ASN A 214 9.53 -17.56 10.26
C ASN A 214 8.09 -17.16 10.62
N PRO A 215 7.67 -17.28 11.89
CA PRO A 215 6.30 -16.96 12.29
C PRO A 215 5.93 -15.51 12.01
N LEU A 216 6.88 -14.58 12.00
CA LEU A 216 6.64 -13.18 11.69
C LEU A 216 6.09 -12.98 10.27
N THR A 217 6.45 -13.83 9.30
CA THR A 217 5.93 -13.77 7.94
C THR A 217 4.39 -13.89 7.92
N LEU A 218 3.85 -14.87 8.64
CA LEU A 218 2.41 -15.08 8.72
C LEU A 218 1.75 -14.11 9.69
N GLN A 219 2.32 -13.90 10.88
CA GLN A 219 1.73 -13.05 11.91
C GLN A 219 1.56 -11.61 11.42
N ILE A 220 2.61 -10.99 10.89
CA ILE A 220 2.54 -9.62 10.36
C ILE A 220 1.61 -9.59 9.14
N GLY A 221 1.72 -10.57 8.23
CA GLY A 221 0.88 -10.63 7.02
C GLY A 221 -0.61 -10.74 7.35
N LEU A 222 -1.02 -11.61 8.27
CA LEU A 222 -2.41 -11.78 8.66
C LEU A 222 -2.98 -10.52 9.36
N VAL A 223 -2.20 -9.89 10.24
CA VAL A 223 -2.63 -8.62 10.88
C VAL A 223 -2.66 -7.47 9.87
N LEU A 224 -1.73 -7.44 8.91
CA LEU A 224 -1.75 -6.50 7.78
C LEU A 224 -3.01 -6.70 6.94
N GLY A 225 -3.38 -7.95 6.68
CA GLY A 225 -4.61 -8.32 6.00
C GLY A 225 -5.87 -7.85 6.73
N MET A 226 -5.88 -7.85 8.05
CA MET A 226 -6.98 -7.31 8.86
C MET A 226 -7.14 -5.79 8.59
N SER A 227 -6.05 -5.02 8.67
CA SER A 227 -6.07 -3.58 8.36
C SER A 227 -6.54 -3.33 6.92
N GLY A 228 -5.99 -4.07 5.95
CA GLY A 228 -6.37 -3.96 4.54
C GLY A 228 -7.82 -4.36 4.28
N SER A 229 -8.31 -5.44 4.89
CA SER A 229 -9.70 -5.88 4.74
C SER A 229 -10.69 -4.84 5.24
N VAL A 230 -10.42 -4.22 6.39
CA VAL A 230 -11.27 -3.14 6.92
C VAL A 230 -11.24 -1.95 5.98
N PHE A 231 -10.05 -1.51 5.53
CA PHE A 231 -9.93 -0.35 4.66
C PHE A 231 -10.60 -0.57 3.29
N PHE A 232 -10.23 -1.61 2.56
CA PHE A 232 -10.78 -1.85 1.22
C PHE A 232 -12.25 -2.29 1.29
N GLY A 233 -12.61 -3.08 2.28
CA GLY A 233 -13.97 -3.58 2.42
C GLY A 233 -14.96 -2.51 2.81
N LEU A 234 -14.71 -1.69 3.84
CA LEU A 234 -15.61 -0.61 4.20
C LEU A 234 -15.73 0.43 3.07
N ASN A 235 -14.64 0.71 2.34
CA ASN A 235 -14.68 1.59 1.18
C ASN A 235 -15.59 1.01 0.07
N ALA A 236 -15.46 -0.28 -0.22
CA ALA A 236 -16.24 -0.95 -1.27
C ALA A 236 -17.74 -1.04 -0.93
N TYR A 237 -18.08 -1.31 0.33
CA TYR A 237 -19.48 -1.50 0.76
C TYR A 237 -20.15 -0.25 1.33
N MET A 238 -19.46 0.91 1.34
CA MET A 238 -19.98 2.16 1.91
C MET A 238 -21.32 2.57 1.31
N SER A 239 -21.45 2.52 -0.02
CA SER A 239 -22.70 2.86 -0.72
C SER A 239 -23.83 1.92 -0.35
N ASN A 240 -23.56 0.60 -0.29
CA ASN A 240 -24.58 -0.41 0.04
C ASN A 240 -25.06 -0.26 1.50
N LEU A 241 -24.15 0.01 2.43
CA LEU A 241 -24.47 0.24 3.84
C LEU A 241 -25.32 1.50 4.03
N LEU A 242 -25.00 2.59 3.33
CA LEU A 242 -25.77 3.83 3.37
C LEU A 242 -27.12 3.70 2.63
N ALA A 243 -27.17 2.95 1.53
CA ALA A 243 -28.42 2.64 0.82
C ALA A 243 -29.42 1.91 1.74
N GLN A 244 -28.97 0.92 2.50
CA GLN A 244 -29.79 0.19 3.47
C GLN A 244 -30.27 1.07 4.64
N GLN A 245 -29.56 2.16 4.91
CA GLN A 245 -29.98 3.17 5.89
C GLN A 245 -30.91 4.23 5.29
N ASN A 246 -31.20 4.19 3.98
CA ASN A 246 -31.85 5.27 3.21
C ASN A 246 -31.11 6.62 3.32
N ARG A 247 -29.78 6.61 3.39
CA ARG A 247 -28.92 7.77 3.60
C ARG A 247 -27.80 7.86 2.55
N LEU A 248 -28.12 7.58 1.27
CA LEU A 248 -27.19 7.78 0.16
C LEU A 248 -26.73 9.24 0.00
N ASP A 249 -27.51 10.19 0.53
CA ASP A 249 -27.17 11.60 0.62
C ASP A 249 -25.81 11.84 1.32
N LEU A 250 -25.46 10.98 2.27
CA LEU A 250 -24.21 11.06 3.04
C LEU A 250 -23.01 10.38 2.39
N LEU A 251 -23.17 9.72 1.23
CA LEU A 251 -22.08 8.96 0.62
C LEU A 251 -20.84 9.82 0.27
N PRO A 252 -20.98 11.04 -0.30
CA PRO A 252 -19.82 11.89 -0.58
C PRO A 252 -19.04 12.24 0.68
N ASP A 253 -19.73 12.63 1.76
CA ASP A 253 -19.12 12.97 3.04
C ASP A 253 -18.44 11.75 3.67
N ALA A 254 -19.11 10.59 3.65
CA ALA A 254 -18.57 9.36 4.18
C ALA A 254 -17.26 8.95 3.49
N LEU A 255 -17.22 8.97 2.16
CA LEU A 255 -16.03 8.67 1.38
C LEU A 255 -14.93 9.69 1.60
N PHE A 256 -15.28 10.98 1.67
CA PHE A 256 -14.31 12.04 1.94
C PHE A 256 -13.63 11.84 3.29
N TRP A 257 -14.39 11.77 4.37
CA TRP A 257 -13.83 11.63 5.72
C TRP A 257 -13.10 10.31 5.91
N TYR A 258 -13.62 9.23 5.31
CA TYR A 258 -13.00 7.91 5.36
C TYR A 258 -11.59 7.92 4.76
N ASN A 259 -11.42 8.51 3.59
CA ASN A 259 -10.11 8.56 2.90
C ASN A 259 -9.20 9.67 3.46
N ALA A 260 -9.74 10.82 3.86
CA ALA A 260 -8.97 11.87 4.54
C ALA A 260 -8.35 11.37 5.86
N ALA A 261 -9.03 10.47 6.56
CA ALA A 261 -8.53 9.86 7.79
C ALA A 261 -7.20 9.11 7.59
N GLN A 262 -6.98 8.50 6.42
CA GLN A 262 -5.71 7.84 6.09
C GLN A 262 -4.55 8.85 6.00
N VAL A 263 -4.80 9.99 5.38
CA VAL A 263 -3.81 11.09 5.32
C VAL A 263 -3.51 11.60 6.72
N ALA A 264 -4.55 11.82 7.53
CA ALA A 264 -4.38 12.24 8.93
C ALA A 264 -3.55 11.22 9.73
N ALA A 265 -3.81 9.92 9.57
CA ALA A 265 -3.01 8.86 10.19
C ALA A 265 -1.53 8.93 9.79
N SER A 266 -1.24 9.17 8.51
CA SER A 266 0.13 9.31 8.03
C SER A 266 0.85 10.51 8.62
N LEU A 267 0.16 11.66 8.76
CA LEU A 267 0.72 12.87 9.37
C LEU A 267 1.04 12.64 10.86
N VAL A 268 0.14 11.97 11.58
CA VAL A 268 0.40 11.55 12.97
C VAL A 268 1.64 10.65 13.04
N MET A 269 1.77 9.70 12.12
CA MET A 269 2.91 8.79 12.10
C MET A 269 4.22 9.49 11.75
N LEU A 270 4.24 10.52 10.91
CA LEU A 270 5.46 11.31 10.69
C LEU A 270 6.00 11.91 11.99
N LYS A 271 5.12 12.35 12.88
CA LYS A 271 5.49 12.91 14.19
C LYS A 271 5.81 11.83 15.23
N MET A 272 5.07 10.72 15.22
CA MET A 272 5.13 9.69 16.27
C MET A 272 6.02 8.49 15.90
N ALA A 273 6.55 8.41 14.68
CA ALA A 273 7.27 7.25 14.16
C ALA A 273 8.32 6.71 15.13
N ARG A 274 9.20 7.58 15.66
CA ARG A 274 10.26 7.19 16.61
C ARG A 274 9.77 6.57 17.90
N ARG A 275 8.55 6.93 18.33
CA ARG A 275 7.99 6.46 19.62
C ARG A 275 7.12 5.23 19.43
N TRP A 276 6.42 5.10 18.32
CA TRP A 276 5.37 4.11 18.14
C TRP A 276 5.80 2.89 17.32
N MET A 277 6.72 3.06 16.35
CA MET A 277 7.17 1.93 15.54
C MET A 277 7.97 0.93 16.37
N GLY A 278 7.65 -0.36 16.19
CA GLY A 278 8.22 -1.44 16.99
C GLY A 278 7.59 -1.62 18.37
N GLN A 279 6.61 -0.78 18.76
CA GLN A 279 5.90 -0.89 20.04
C GLN A 279 4.70 -1.82 19.93
N LYS A 280 4.81 -3.03 20.48
CA LYS A 280 3.77 -4.06 20.47
C LYS A 280 2.44 -3.58 21.06
N GLY A 281 2.49 -2.85 22.19
CA GLY A 281 1.29 -2.33 22.86
C GLY A 281 0.47 -1.41 21.94
N ILE A 282 1.13 -0.55 21.15
CA ILE A 282 0.46 0.36 20.22
C ILE A 282 -0.20 -0.43 19.06
N ILE A 283 0.47 -1.48 18.54
CA ILE A 283 -0.11 -2.36 17.52
C ILE A 283 -1.38 -3.04 18.04
N ILE A 284 -1.35 -3.57 19.27
CA ILE A 284 -2.52 -4.20 19.92
C ILE A 284 -3.66 -3.19 20.07
N THR A 285 -3.36 -1.99 20.59
CA THR A 285 -4.36 -0.93 20.78
C THR A 285 -4.97 -0.51 19.44
N CYS A 286 -4.16 -0.30 18.40
CA CYS A 286 -4.67 0.03 17.07
C CYS A 286 -5.52 -1.10 16.50
N ALA A 287 -5.10 -2.36 16.61
CA ALA A 287 -5.88 -3.49 16.13
C ALA A 287 -7.26 -3.56 16.82
N PHE A 288 -7.29 -3.40 18.16
CA PHE A 288 -8.54 -3.40 18.91
C PHE A 288 -9.45 -2.21 18.54
N LEU A 289 -8.93 -1.00 18.48
CA LEU A 289 -9.71 0.20 18.11
C LEU A 289 -10.22 0.15 16.66
N CYS A 290 -9.45 -0.44 15.75
CA CYS A 290 -9.88 -0.67 14.38
C CYS A 290 -11.14 -1.55 14.34
N LEU A 291 -11.14 -2.65 15.09
CA LEU A 291 -12.30 -3.54 15.21
C LEU A 291 -13.48 -2.87 15.91
N LEU A 292 -13.22 -2.07 16.93
CA LEU A 292 -14.27 -1.31 17.62
C LEU A 292 -14.97 -0.32 16.68
N GLY A 293 -14.21 0.44 15.88
CA GLY A 293 -14.77 1.32 14.86
C GLY A 293 -15.56 0.56 13.78
N THR A 294 -15.04 -0.61 13.36
CA THR A 294 -15.73 -1.49 12.41
C THR A 294 -17.04 -2.03 13.00
N ALA A 295 -17.04 -2.47 14.26
CA ALA A 295 -18.25 -2.92 14.96
C ALA A 295 -19.27 -1.77 15.13
N GLY A 296 -18.79 -0.56 15.43
CA GLY A 296 -19.63 0.63 15.52
C GLY A 296 -20.39 0.94 14.23
N SER A 297 -19.79 0.65 13.08
CA SER A 297 -20.45 0.83 11.77
C SER A 297 -21.65 -0.11 11.53
N LEU A 298 -21.74 -1.22 12.26
CA LEU A 298 -22.90 -2.13 12.23
C LEU A 298 -24.05 -1.65 13.10
N LEU A 299 -23.76 -0.90 14.16
CA LEU A 299 -24.71 -0.52 15.19
C LEU A 299 -25.28 0.88 15.00
N LEU A 300 -24.47 1.79 14.42
CA LEU A 300 -24.80 3.20 14.31
C LEU A 300 -25.26 3.58 12.89
N LYS A 301 -25.97 4.70 12.78
CA LYS A 301 -26.52 5.21 11.51
C LYS A 301 -26.16 6.67 11.30
N GLY A 302 -26.30 7.14 10.05
CA GLY A 302 -26.11 8.54 9.68
C GLY A 302 -24.69 9.05 10.04
N TRP A 303 -24.57 10.22 10.63
CA TRP A 303 -23.27 10.82 10.99
C TRP A 303 -22.49 10.02 12.04
N ALA A 304 -23.14 9.32 12.94
CA ALA A 304 -22.48 8.42 13.88
C ALA A 304 -21.83 7.21 13.19
N PHE A 305 -22.48 6.67 12.15
CA PHE A 305 -21.86 5.68 11.26
C PHE A 305 -20.61 6.25 10.59
N ILE A 306 -20.70 7.46 10.01
CA ILE A 306 -19.54 8.13 9.37
C ILE A 306 -18.39 8.29 10.36
N ALA A 307 -18.66 8.73 11.58
CA ALA A 307 -17.63 8.87 12.61
C ALA A 307 -16.94 7.53 12.92
N CYS A 308 -17.71 6.43 13.02
CA CYS A 308 -17.17 5.10 13.28
C CYS A 308 -16.30 4.58 12.12
N VAL A 309 -16.76 4.69 10.88
CA VAL A 309 -15.96 4.24 9.73
C VAL A 309 -14.73 5.10 9.53
N THR A 310 -14.83 6.42 9.77
CA THR A 310 -13.69 7.35 9.74
C THR A 310 -12.65 6.98 10.79
N LEU A 311 -13.08 6.67 12.03
CA LEU A 311 -12.20 6.20 13.08
C LEU A 311 -11.55 4.85 12.70
N ALA A 312 -12.33 3.90 12.18
CA ALA A 312 -11.81 2.61 11.73
C ALA A 312 -10.73 2.81 10.65
N SER A 313 -10.96 3.70 9.67
CA SER A 313 -10.02 4.04 8.61
C SER A 313 -8.75 4.68 9.17
N PHE A 314 -8.88 5.69 10.04
CA PHE A 314 -7.74 6.34 10.69
C PHE A 314 -6.85 5.33 11.42
N ILE A 315 -7.46 4.48 12.23
CA ILE A 315 -6.72 3.47 13.01
C ILE A 315 -6.16 2.37 12.09
N ALA A 316 -6.88 1.96 11.05
CA ALA A 316 -6.36 1.03 10.04
C ALA A 316 -5.12 1.60 9.35
N GLY A 317 -5.12 2.90 9.02
CA GLY A 317 -3.94 3.58 8.46
C GLY A 317 -2.75 3.59 9.42
N LEU A 318 -2.97 3.89 10.69
CA LEU A 318 -1.91 3.79 11.72
C LEU A 318 -1.37 2.36 11.80
N LEU A 319 -2.26 1.36 11.87
CA LEU A 319 -1.89 -0.06 11.97
C LEU A 319 -1.11 -0.51 10.73
N LEU A 320 -1.53 -0.12 9.53
CA LEU A 320 -0.84 -0.38 8.28
C LEU A 320 0.62 0.12 8.34
N ILE A 321 0.83 1.38 8.71
CA ILE A 321 2.17 1.98 8.77
C ILE A 321 3.04 1.27 9.82
N LEU A 322 2.48 0.98 11.00
CA LEU A 322 3.18 0.28 12.07
C LEU A 322 3.65 -1.12 11.63
N LEU A 323 2.80 -1.87 10.93
CA LEU A 323 3.12 -3.24 10.48
C LEU A 323 4.13 -3.24 9.33
N ILE A 324 4.01 -2.32 8.37
CA ILE A 324 4.95 -2.20 7.25
C ILE A 324 6.33 -1.72 7.72
N ALA A 325 6.40 -1.01 8.84
CA ALA A 325 7.66 -0.61 9.45
C ALA A 325 8.42 -1.76 10.13
N LEU A 326 7.77 -2.90 10.45
CA LEU A 326 8.40 -3.98 11.20
C LEU A 326 9.52 -4.71 10.42
N PRO A 327 9.36 -5.10 9.14
CA PRO A 327 10.41 -5.84 8.44
C PRO A 327 11.79 -5.21 8.51
N PRO A 328 11.99 -3.91 8.21
CA PRO A 328 13.31 -3.30 8.34
C PRO A 328 13.85 -3.21 9.78
N LEU A 329 12.98 -3.33 10.80
CA LEU A 329 13.37 -3.26 12.21
C LEU A 329 13.71 -4.64 12.81
N VAL A 330 13.05 -5.72 12.34
CA VAL A 330 13.14 -7.05 12.95
C VAL A 330 13.80 -8.11 12.09
N ALA A 331 13.95 -7.87 10.78
CA ALA A 331 14.59 -8.81 9.87
C ALA A 331 16.11 -8.87 10.07
N ARG A 332 16.70 -10.02 9.79
CA ARG A 332 18.16 -10.15 9.70
C ARG A 332 18.70 -9.33 8.52
N ALA A 333 19.98 -8.98 8.57
CA ALA A 333 20.63 -8.26 7.50
C ALA A 333 20.45 -8.99 6.15
N GLY A 334 19.92 -8.27 5.15
CA GLY A 334 19.64 -8.82 3.81
C GLY A 334 18.31 -9.56 3.66
N GLU A 335 17.57 -9.85 4.74
CA GLU A 335 16.31 -10.61 4.68
C GLU A 335 15.04 -9.72 4.67
N THR A 336 15.18 -8.42 4.83
CA THR A 336 14.04 -7.46 4.88
C THR A 336 13.10 -7.62 3.68
N GLY A 337 13.66 -7.77 2.47
CA GLY A 337 12.86 -7.94 1.24
C GLY A 337 12.04 -9.23 1.25
N ARG A 338 12.62 -10.34 1.71
CA ARG A 338 11.94 -11.64 1.82
C ARG A 338 10.79 -11.59 2.83
N LEU A 339 11.04 -11.02 4.02
CA LEU A 339 10.03 -10.87 5.06
C LEU A 339 8.90 -9.95 4.58
N SER A 340 9.24 -8.80 3.97
CA SER A 340 8.26 -7.88 3.41
C SER A 340 7.43 -8.52 2.30
N ALA A 341 8.06 -9.27 1.38
CA ALA A 341 7.34 -9.94 0.29
C ALA A 341 6.34 -10.97 0.83
N GLY A 342 6.72 -11.76 1.84
CA GLY A 342 5.81 -12.69 2.49
C GLY A 342 4.65 -11.99 3.21
N ASN A 343 4.94 -10.91 3.94
CA ASN A 343 3.93 -10.11 4.62
C ASN A 343 2.92 -9.49 3.63
N PHE A 344 3.40 -8.95 2.50
CA PHE A 344 2.54 -8.38 1.47
C PHE A 344 1.72 -9.42 0.73
N LEU A 345 2.34 -10.57 0.38
CA LEU A 345 1.61 -11.66 -0.25
C LEU A 345 0.43 -12.11 0.63
N VAL A 346 0.68 -12.43 1.90
CA VAL A 346 -0.37 -12.84 2.84
C VAL A 346 -1.35 -11.69 3.08
N GLY A 347 -0.85 -10.49 3.38
CA GLY A 347 -1.67 -9.33 3.71
C GLY A 347 -2.63 -8.94 2.59
N TYR A 348 -2.16 -8.83 1.35
CA TYR A 348 -3.04 -8.46 0.23
C TYR A 348 -3.94 -9.61 -0.24
N THR A 349 -3.51 -10.87 -0.10
CA THR A 349 -4.41 -12.01 -0.32
C THR A 349 -5.60 -11.95 0.62
N VAL A 350 -5.37 -11.68 1.89
CA VAL A 350 -6.43 -11.53 2.90
C VAL A 350 -7.24 -10.27 2.67
N ALA A 351 -6.59 -9.14 2.41
CA ALA A 351 -7.25 -7.86 2.15
C ALA A 351 -8.19 -7.89 0.94
N PHE A 352 -7.95 -8.81 0.00
CA PHE A 352 -8.82 -9.08 -1.15
C PHE A 352 -9.89 -10.13 -0.82
N SER A 353 -9.48 -11.29 -0.30
CA SER A 353 -10.38 -12.45 -0.15
C SER A 353 -11.41 -12.29 0.96
N VAL A 354 -11.08 -11.60 2.05
CA VAL A 354 -12.03 -11.42 3.17
C VAL A 354 -13.19 -10.49 2.79
N PRO A 355 -12.99 -9.28 2.22
CA PRO A 355 -14.10 -8.48 1.71
C PRO A 355 -14.88 -9.18 0.60
N MET A 356 -14.21 -9.91 -0.30
CA MET A 356 -14.88 -10.66 -1.36
C MET A 356 -15.81 -11.75 -0.79
N ALA A 357 -15.33 -12.54 0.18
CA ALA A 357 -16.16 -13.53 0.86
C ALA A 357 -17.35 -12.85 1.58
N GLY A 358 -17.10 -11.68 2.18
CA GLY A 358 -18.15 -10.85 2.79
C GLY A 358 -19.19 -10.39 1.79
N GLY A 359 -18.76 -9.98 0.58
CA GLY A 359 -19.66 -9.59 -0.51
C GLY A 359 -20.52 -10.73 -1.00
N LEU A 360 -19.95 -11.90 -1.22
CA LEU A 360 -20.70 -13.10 -1.60
C LEU A 360 -21.78 -13.45 -0.56
N LEU A 361 -21.47 -13.30 0.72
CA LEU A 361 -22.44 -13.51 1.78
C LEU A 361 -23.53 -12.43 1.79
N ALA A 362 -23.14 -11.17 1.56
CA ALA A 362 -24.07 -10.05 1.47
C ALA A 362 -25.04 -10.23 0.27
N ASP A 363 -24.54 -10.66 -0.89
CA ASP A 363 -25.37 -10.94 -2.07
C ASP A 363 -26.35 -12.10 -1.80
N ALA A 364 -25.88 -13.17 -1.15
CA ALA A 364 -26.71 -14.33 -0.83
C ALA A 364 -27.81 -14.00 0.19
N THR A 365 -27.59 -13.03 1.07
CA THR A 365 -28.51 -12.68 2.16
C THR A 365 -29.32 -11.41 1.90
N GLY A 366 -28.93 -10.60 0.89
CA GLY A 366 -29.52 -9.30 0.62
C GLY A 366 -29.18 -8.21 1.65
N ASP A 367 -28.23 -8.46 2.57
CA ASP A 367 -27.84 -7.52 3.63
C ASP A 367 -26.34 -7.21 3.60
N ALA A 368 -25.99 -5.97 3.22
CA ALA A 368 -24.60 -5.49 3.13
C ALA A 368 -23.85 -5.55 4.47
N ARG A 369 -24.53 -5.57 5.60
CA ARG A 369 -23.93 -5.70 6.93
C ARG A 369 -23.18 -7.03 7.09
N HIS A 370 -23.57 -8.08 6.37
CA HIS A 370 -22.87 -9.36 6.40
C HIS A 370 -21.45 -9.25 5.84
N ALA A 371 -21.19 -8.35 4.89
CA ALA A 371 -19.82 -8.09 4.44
C ALA A 371 -18.95 -7.55 5.58
N VAL A 372 -19.48 -6.62 6.38
CA VAL A 372 -18.76 -6.07 7.55
C VAL A 372 -18.60 -7.11 8.65
N LEU A 373 -19.60 -7.96 8.87
CA LEU A 373 -19.53 -9.06 9.87
C LEU A 373 -18.40 -10.05 9.52
N VAL A 374 -18.21 -10.39 8.25
CA VAL A 374 -17.10 -11.27 7.82
C VAL A 374 -15.75 -10.60 8.10
N MET A 375 -15.60 -9.31 7.78
CA MET A 375 -14.38 -8.55 8.09
C MET A 375 -14.11 -8.47 9.60
N LEU A 376 -15.15 -8.22 10.40
CA LEU A 376 -15.04 -8.17 11.85
C LEU A 376 -14.68 -9.54 12.43
N GLY A 377 -15.34 -10.62 11.95
CA GLY A 377 -15.04 -12.00 12.35
C GLY A 377 -13.59 -12.37 12.07
N TYR A 378 -13.10 -12.08 10.86
CA TYR A 378 -11.69 -12.26 10.53
C TYR A 378 -10.78 -11.45 11.46
N GLY A 379 -11.11 -10.19 11.71
CA GLY A 379 -10.33 -9.31 12.57
C GLY A 379 -10.24 -9.82 14.01
N LEU A 380 -11.32 -10.37 14.55
CA LEU A 380 -11.34 -11.00 15.88
C LEU A 380 -10.44 -12.25 15.93
N LEU A 381 -10.38 -13.03 14.84
CA LEU A 381 -9.46 -14.18 14.73
C LEU A 381 -7.98 -13.73 14.58
N ALA A 382 -7.73 -12.61 13.94
CA ALA A 382 -6.37 -12.07 13.73
C ALA A 382 -5.86 -11.30 14.95
N LEU A 383 -6.72 -10.74 15.80
CA LEU A 383 -6.34 -9.94 16.97
C LEU A 383 -5.37 -10.66 17.92
N PRO A 384 -5.58 -11.94 18.31
CA PRO A 384 -4.64 -12.66 19.17
C PRO A 384 -3.22 -12.76 18.59
N LEU A 385 -3.06 -12.72 17.25
CA LEU A 385 -1.73 -12.75 16.63
C LEU A 385 -0.89 -11.54 17.04
N THR A 386 -1.52 -10.38 17.31
CA THR A 386 -0.82 -9.20 17.79
C THR A 386 -0.20 -9.42 19.18
N LEU A 387 -0.82 -10.28 19.99
CA LEU A 387 -0.34 -10.61 21.34
C LEU A 387 0.89 -11.53 21.32
N VAL A 388 1.05 -12.35 20.28
CA VAL A 388 2.18 -13.27 20.15
C VAL A 388 3.31 -12.75 19.25
N LEU A 389 3.16 -11.52 18.69
CA LEU A 389 4.23 -10.87 17.94
C LEU A 389 5.50 -10.75 18.80
N ASN A 390 6.59 -11.34 18.34
CA ASN A 390 7.91 -11.17 18.93
C ASN A 390 8.71 -10.15 18.12
N LEU A 391 8.80 -8.93 18.64
CA LEU A 391 9.46 -7.80 17.98
C LEU A 391 10.91 -7.60 18.41
N GLN A 392 11.50 -8.55 19.17
CA GLN A 392 12.92 -8.49 19.48
C GLN A 392 13.73 -8.64 18.19
N ALA A 393 14.62 -7.66 17.94
CA ALA A 393 15.53 -7.73 16.81
C ALA A 393 16.34 -9.04 16.89
N ARG A 394 16.21 -9.90 15.89
CA ARG A 394 17.06 -11.10 15.78
C ARG A 394 18.42 -10.65 15.28
N ARG A 395 19.31 -10.35 16.25
CA ARG A 395 20.73 -10.06 16.01
C ARG A 395 21.45 -11.23 15.36
#